data_33014f84d70f9e42d8d729595c509e09
#
_entry.id   33014f84d70f9e42d8d729595c509e09
#
_cell.length_a   1.000
_cell.length_b   1.000
_cell.length_c   1.000
_cell.angle_alpha   90.00
_cell.angle_beta   90.00
_cell.angle_gamma   90.00
#
_symmetry.space_group_name_H-M   'P 1'
#
loop_
_entity.id
_entity.type
_entity.pdbx_description
1 polymer ?
#
loop_
_entity_poly.entity_id
_entity_poly.type
_entity_poly.pdbx_seq_one_letter_code
_entity_poly.pdbx_strand_id
1 'polypeptide(L)'
;MKKLYEKNELNFAIACIVVYCVMQSLANPLNETIGVDYSASAAFCIIQAIVIFAFIRKNGLMARYGLCVSSVPARRFLYYVPLLILASGNLWNGAAVNYSPAETACRVACMLCVGFLEEVIFRGFLFVAIAKNNTRSAIIISSVTFGVGHLINLFNGSGMSLVSNLCQ
;
A
#
# COMPACT_ATOMS: atom_id res chain seq x y z
N MET A 1 14.84 11.75 6.57
CA MET A 1 13.63 11.13 7.10
C MET A 1 13.43 11.45 8.59
N LYS A 2 14.33 11.07 9.51
CA LYS A 2 14.16 11.27 10.96
C LYS A 2 13.85 12.73 11.35
N LYS A 3 14.64 13.69 10.89
CA LYS A 3 14.42 15.13 11.16
C LYS A 3 13.03 15.63 10.72
N LEU A 4 12.53 15.17 9.57
CA LEU A 4 11.19 15.54 9.08
C LEU A 4 10.09 14.92 9.93
N TYR A 5 10.27 13.65 10.29
CA TYR A 5 9.36 12.92 11.16
C TYR A 5 9.23 13.57 12.55
N GLU A 6 10.36 13.90 13.18
CA GLU A 6 10.39 14.56 14.50
C GLU A 6 9.83 15.98 14.47
N LYS A 7 9.98 16.69 13.35
CA LYS A 7 9.44 18.04 13.19
C LYS A 7 7.92 18.03 12.99
N ASN A 8 7.41 17.16 12.13
CA ASN A 8 5.97 17.06 11.85
C ASN A 8 5.65 15.71 11.19
N GLU A 9 4.97 14.84 11.94
CA GLU A 9 4.59 13.51 11.47
C GLU A 9 3.60 13.55 10.30
N LEU A 10 2.69 14.53 10.25
CA LEU A 10 1.74 14.69 9.15
C LEU A 10 2.48 15.06 7.85
N ASN A 11 3.40 16.01 7.90
CA ASN A 11 4.20 16.38 6.74
C ASN A 11 5.09 15.21 6.27
N PHE A 12 5.57 14.41 7.21
CA PHE A 12 6.31 13.19 6.88
C PHE A 12 5.42 12.16 6.17
N ALA A 13 4.19 11.94 6.65
CA ALA A 13 3.23 11.05 6.01
C ALA A 13 2.89 11.51 4.59
N ILE A 14 2.60 12.81 4.40
CA ILE A 14 2.33 13.40 3.08
C ILE A 14 3.53 13.21 2.14
N ALA A 15 4.75 13.46 2.62
CA ALA A 15 5.95 13.25 1.83
C ALA A 15 6.11 11.78 1.39
N CYS A 16 5.80 10.82 2.28
CA CYS A 16 5.81 9.39 1.94
C CYS A 16 4.77 9.05 0.87
N ILE A 17 3.55 9.61 0.96
CA ILE A 17 2.49 9.43 -0.03
C ILE A 17 2.94 9.97 -1.39
N VAL A 18 3.46 11.19 -1.43
CA VAL A 18 3.93 11.81 -2.69
C VAL A 18 5.04 10.97 -3.33
N VAL A 19 6.03 10.55 -2.55
CA VAL A 19 7.12 9.70 -3.05
C VAL A 19 6.57 8.38 -3.58
N TYR A 20 5.63 7.75 -2.85
CA TYR A 20 4.99 6.52 -3.28
C TYR A 20 4.28 6.69 -4.64
N CYS A 21 3.42 7.69 -4.76
CA CYS A 21 2.69 7.96 -6.00
C CYS A 21 3.62 8.28 -7.18
N VAL A 22 4.64 9.12 -6.98
CA VAL A 22 5.61 9.48 -8.03
C VAL A 22 6.37 8.25 -8.51
N MET A 23 6.85 7.40 -7.58
CA MET A 23 7.58 6.20 -7.94
C MET A 23 6.71 5.20 -8.71
N GLN A 24 5.43 5.04 -8.33
CA GLN A 24 4.50 4.19 -9.08
C GLN A 24 4.23 4.74 -10.50
N SER A 25 4.04 6.04 -10.62
CA SER A 25 3.84 6.66 -11.94
C SER A 25 5.05 6.54 -12.86
N LEU A 26 6.27 6.57 -12.31
CA LEU A 26 7.51 6.37 -13.08
C LEU A 26 7.77 4.89 -13.43
N ALA A 27 7.21 3.96 -12.68
CA ALA A 27 7.41 2.54 -12.90
C ALA A 27 6.77 2.04 -14.21
N ASN A 28 5.58 2.57 -14.56
CA ASN A 28 4.84 2.09 -15.73
C ASN A 28 5.62 2.23 -17.05
N PRO A 29 6.12 3.41 -17.44
CA PRO A 29 6.90 3.56 -18.67
C PRO A 29 8.21 2.77 -18.63
N LEU A 30 8.79 2.53 -17.45
CA LEU A 30 9.99 1.71 -17.29
C LEU A 30 9.69 0.22 -17.52
N ASN A 31 8.54 -0.29 -17.05
CA ASN A 31 8.13 -1.66 -17.34
C ASN A 31 8.04 -1.91 -18.86
N GLU A 32 7.42 -0.97 -19.60
CA GLU A 32 7.32 -1.05 -21.06
C GLU A 32 8.70 -1.05 -21.73
N THR A 33 9.62 -0.21 -21.24
CA THR A 33 10.99 -0.14 -21.76
C THR A 33 11.79 -1.42 -21.50
N ILE A 34 11.62 -2.04 -20.33
CA ILE A 34 12.30 -3.29 -19.95
C ILE A 34 11.68 -4.49 -20.68
N GLY A 35 10.41 -4.41 -21.07
CA GLY A 35 9.69 -5.48 -21.74
C GLY A 35 9.31 -6.65 -20.82
N VAL A 36 9.33 -6.44 -19.49
CA VAL A 36 8.86 -7.39 -18.48
C VAL A 36 7.90 -6.68 -17.57
N ASP A 37 6.63 -7.08 -17.59
CA ASP A 37 5.59 -6.47 -16.78
C ASP A 37 5.89 -6.53 -15.29
N TYR A 38 5.59 -5.43 -14.60
CA TYR A 38 5.82 -5.25 -13.16
C TYR A 38 7.27 -5.28 -12.67
N SER A 39 8.29 -5.39 -13.54
CA SER A 39 9.69 -5.48 -13.11
C SER A 39 10.17 -4.22 -12.39
N ALA A 40 10.04 -3.04 -12.99
CA ALA A 40 10.39 -1.76 -12.37
C ALA A 40 9.48 -1.45 -11.18
N SER A 41 8.17 -1.74 -11.30
CA SER A 41 7.21 -1.56 -10.20
C SER A 41 7.60 -2.38 -8.98
N ALA A 42 7.95 -3.65 -9.15
CA ALA A 42 8.41 -4.51 -8.07
C ALA A 42 9.70 -3.96 -7.43
N ALA A 43 10.68 -3.57 -8.25
CA ALA A 43 11.94 -3.01 -7.76
C ALA A 43 11.72 -1.75 -6.91
N PHE A 44 10.90 -0.81 -7.39
CA PHE A 44 10.59 0.42 -6.68
C PHE A 44 9.83 0.16 -5.38
N CYS A 45 8.82 -0.73 -5.40
CA CYS A 45 8.09 -1.11 -4.19
C CYS A 45 9.00 -1.80 -3.16
N ILE A 46 9.86 -2.71 -3.58
CA ILE A 46 10.80 -3.40 -2.69
C ILE A 46 11.75 -2.39 -2.03
N ILE A 47 12.35 -1.48 -2.81
CA ILE A 47 13.25 -0.45 -2.28
C ILE A 47 12.51 0.42 -1.26
N GLN A 48 11.32 0.90 -1.58
CA GLN A 48 10.53 1.72 -0.67
C GLN A 48 10.14 0.97 0.60
N ALA A 49 9.71 -0.30 0.48
CA ALA A 49 9.36 -1.14 1.62
C ALA A 49 10.56 -1.35 2.55
N ILE A 50 11.76 -1.63 1.98
CA ILE A 50 13.00 -1.77 2.76
C ILE A 50 13.33 -0.47 3.48
N VAL A 51 13.28 0.68 2.79
CA VAL A 51 13.62 1.99 3.36
C VAL A 51 12.65 2.36 4.50
N ILE A 52 11.34 2.16 4.29
CA ILE A 52 10.32 2.46 5.31
C ILE A 52 10.44 1.49 6.49
N PHE A 53 10.60 0.20 6.24
CA PHE A 53 10.77 -0.80 7.29
C PHE A 53 12.03 -0.54 8.12
N ALA A 54 13.16 -0.27 7.47
CA ALA A 54 14.40 0.08 8.14
C ALA A 54 14.27 1.36 8.99
N PHE A 55 13.56 2.37 8.48
CA PHE A 55 13.25 3.59 9.22
C PHE A 55 12.45 3.29 10.49
N ILE A 56 11.36 2.52 10.38
CA ILE A 56 10.49 2.14 11.50
C ILE A 56 11.29 1.34 12.55
N ARG A 57 12.04 0.34 12.10
CA ARG A 57 12.85 -0.52 12.99
C ARG A 57 13.94 0.26 13.71
N LYS A 58 14.71 1.09 12.98
CA LYS A 58 15.83 1.89 13.54
C LYS A 58 15.38 2.90 14.58
N ASN A 59 14.14 3.40 14.45
CA ASN A 59 13.60 4.40 15.37
C ASN A 59 12.68 3.79 16.45
N GLY A 60 12.60 2.47 16.58
CA GLY A 60 11.79 1.79 17.61
C GLY A 60 10.28 1.97 17.45
N LEU A 61 9.80 2.21 16.22
CA LEU A 61 8.40 2.55 15.94
C LEU A 61 7.54 1.33 15.59
N MET A 62 8.06 0.10 15.72
CA MET A 62 7.37 -1.13 15.31
C MET A 62 6.00 -1.27 15.99
N ALA A 63 5.95 -1.15 17.31
CA ALA A 63 4.70 -1.26 18.07
C ALA A 63 3.71 -0.13 17.75
N ARG A 64 4.23 1.08 17.47
CA ARG A 64 3.41 2.25 17.15
C ARG A 64 2.62 2.09 15.85
N TYR A 65 3.21 1.41 14.86
CA TYR A 65 2.60 1.19 13.54
C TYR A 65 2.08 -0.24 13.36
N GLY A 66 1.85 -0.95 14.44
CA GLY A 66 1.22 -2.27 14.42
C GLY A 66 2.09 -3.41 13.85
N LEU A 67 3.39 -3.15 13.64
CA LEU A 67 4.33 -4.16 13.17
C LEU A 67 4.88 -5.00 14.34
N CYS A 68 3.97 -5.53 15.15
CA CYS A 68 4.27 -6.35 16.32
C CYS A 68 3.28 -7.51 16.42
N VAL A 69 3.60 -8.49 17.24
CA VAL A 69 2.70 -9.61 17.50
C VAL A 69 1.42 -9.11 18.15
N SER A 70 0.26 -9.55 17.62
CA SER A 70 -1.04 -9.18 18.16
C SER A 70 -1.20 -9.73 19.57
N SER A 71 -1.64 -8.88 20.49
CA SER A 71 -2.05 -9.29 21.85
C SER A 71 -3.43 -9.97 21.87
N VAL A 72 -4.15 -9.90 20.76
CA VAL A 72 -5.51 -10.46 20.61
C VAL A 72 -5.42 -11.84 19.95
N PRO A 73 -6.00 -12.90 20.55
CA PRO A 73 -5.96 -14.23 19.97
C PRO A 73 -6.71 -14.29 18.63
N ALA A 74 -6.16 -15.06 17.66
CA ALA A 74 -6.68 -15.17 16.30
C ALA A 74 -8.19 -15.50 16.23
N ARG A 75 -8.70 -16.29 17.17
CA ARG A 75 -10.13 -16.64 17.24
C ARG A 75 -11.06 -15.43 17.36
N ARG A 76 -10.60 -14.30 17.87
CA ARG A 76 -11.40 -13.06 17.95
C ARG A 76 -11.53 -12.35 16.60
N PHE A 77 -10.79 -12.77 15.60
CA PHE A 77 -10.87 -12.26 14.24
C PHE A 77 -11.81 -13.06 13.34
N LEU A 78 -12.51 -14.08 13.87
CA LEU A 78 -13.46 -14.88 13.08
C LEU A 78 -14.61 -14.04 12.47
N TYR A 79 -14.92 -12.89 13.03
CA TYR A 79 -15.91 -11.96 12.46
C TYR A 79 -15.44 -11.34 11.12
N TYR A 80 -14.15 -11.48 10.76
CA TYR A 80 -13.63 -11.11 9.45
C TYR A 80 -13.86 -12.17 8.37
N VAL A 81 -14.42 -13.34 8.71
CA VAL A 81 -14.73 -14.40 7.73
C VAL A 81 -15.52 -13.87 6.53
N PRO A 82 -16.57 -13.02 6.68
CA PRO A 82 -17.23 -12.41 5.53
C PRO A 82 -16.31 -11.60 4.61
N LEU A 83 -15.32 -10.90 5.18
CA LEU A 83 -14.31 -10.18 4.39
C LEU A 83 -13.38 -11.12 3.64
N LEU A 84 -13.02 -12.26 4.22
CA LEU A 84 -12.24 -13.29 3.54
C LEU A 84 -13.01 -13.89 2.37
N ILE A 85 -14.31 -14.11 2.53
CA ILE A 85 -15.20 -14.58 1.45
C ILE A 85 -15.25 -13.55 0.31
N LEU A 86 -15.41 -12.26 0.64
CA LEU A 86 -15.39 -11.18 -0.36
C LEU A 86 -14.03 -11.07 -1.06
N ALA A 87 -12.93 -11.14 -0.29
CA ALA A 87 -11.58 -11.10 -0.85
C ALA A 87 -11.27 -12.30 -1.77
N SER A 88 -11.89 -13.46 -1.51
CA SER A 88 -11.77 -14.63 -2.37
C SER A 88 -12.54 -14.52 -3.70
N GLY A 89 -13.36 -13.49 -3.87
CA GLY A 89 -14.19 -13.29 -5.08
C GLY A 89 -13.39 -13.29 -6.37
N ASN A 90 -12.16 -12.80 -6.36
CA ASN A 90 -11.26 -12.83 -7.51
C ASN A 90 -10.88 -14.26 -7.96
N LEU A 91 -11.06 -15.26 -7.10
CA LEU A 91 -10.77 -16.66 -7.40
C LEU A 91 -12.00 -17.42 -7.93
N TRP A 92 -13.21 -16.85 -7.81
CA TRP A 92 -14.45 -17.54 -8.16
C TRP A 92 -14.61 -17.77 -9.66
N ASN A 93 -13.98 -16.94 -10.49
CA ASN A 93 -13.99 -17.08 -11.95
C ASN A 93 -12.81 -17.92 -12.47
N GLY A 94 -12.10 -18.61 -11.59
CA GLY A 94 -10.91 -19.38 -11.89
C GLY A 94 -9.63 -18.53 -11.89
N ALA A 95 -8.50 -19.23 -11.81
CA ALA A 95 -7.17 -18.60 -11.90
C ALA A 95 -6.60 -18.90 -13.29
N ALA A 96 -6.42 -17.86 -14.12
CA ALA A 96 -5.70 -17.96 -15.39
C ALA A 96 -4.31 -17.37 -15.21
N VAL A 97 -3.28 -18.17 -15.53
CA VAL A 97 -1.89 -17.70 -15.55
C VAL A 97 -1.58 -17.19 -16.96
N ASN A 98 -1.80 -15.88 -17.16
CA ASN A 98 -1.60 -15.22 -18.46
C ASN A 98 -0.21 -14.55 -18.60
N TYR A 99 0.63 -14.67 -17.57
CA TYR A 99 1.94 -14.06 -17.51
C TYR A 99 3.05 -15.10 -17.55
N SER A 100 4.22 -14.72 -18.03
CA SER A 100 5.42 -15.54 -17.91
C SER A 100 5.77 -15.79 -16.42
N PRO A 101 6.56 -16.82 -16.09
CA PRO A 101 6.98 -17.05 -14.71
C PRO A 101 7.70 -15.85 -14.07
N ALA A 102 8.50 -15.12 -14.85
CA ALA A 102 9.21 -13.93 -14.39
C ALA A 102 8.25 -12.78 -14.07
N GLU A 103 7.31 -12.48 -14.95
CA GLU A 103 6.28 -11.47 -14.74
C GLU A 103 5.38 -11.81 -13.55
N THR A 104 5.00 -13.10 -13.42
CA THR A 104 4.22 -13.56 -12.28
C THR A 104 4.97 -13.32 -10.97
N ALA A 105 6.26 -13.64 -10.91
CA ALA A 105 7.09 -13.40 -9.73
C ALA A 105 7.20 -11.90 -9.41
N CYS A 106 7.44 -11.06 -10.43
CA CYS A 106 7.49 -9.60 -10.27
C CYS A 106 6.15 -9.05 -9.76
N ARG A 107 5.02 -9.51 -10.33
CA ARG A 107 3.68 -9.10 -9.93
C ARG A 107 3.37 -9.47 -8.48
N VAL A 108 3.65 -10.71 -8.08
CA VAL A 108 3.44 -11.16 -6.69
C VAL A 108 4.28 -10.34 -5.72
N ALA A 109 5.57 -10.16 -6.01
CA ALA A 109 6.45 -9.34 -5.18
C ALA A 109 5.97 -7.89 -5.09
N CYS A 110 5.56 -7.30 -6.22
CA CYS A 110 4.99 -5.95 -6.28
C CYS A 110 3.75 -5.85 -5.38
N MET A 111 2.76 -6.73 -5.54
CA MET A 111 1.49 -6.69 -4.79
C MET A 111 1.71 -6.85 -3.28
N LEU A 112 2.62 -7.73 -2.86
CA LEU A 112 2.97 -7.88 -1.44
C LEU A 112 3.59 -6.60 -0.86
N CYS A 113 4.50 -5.96 -1.62
CA CYS A 113 5.13 -4.71 -1.18
C CYS A 113 4.14 -3.54 -1.22
N VAL A 114 3.27 -3.44 -2.22
CA VAL A 114 2.20 -2.44 -2.31
C VAL A 114 1.29 -2.55 -1.09
N GLY A 115 0.78 -3.74 -0.78
CA GLY A 115 -0.07 -3.95 0.39
C GLY A 115 0.62 -3.49 1.69
N PHE A 116 1.89 -3.84 1.88
CA PHE A 116 2.69 -3.37 3.03
C PHE A 116 2.84 -1.85 3.04
N LEU A 117 3.22 -1.24 1.91
CA LEU A 117 3.43 0.20 1.80
C LEU A 117 2.16 0.99 2.06
N GLU A 118 1.05 0.58 1.48
CA GLU A 118 -0.25 1.24 1.65
C GLU A 118 -0.73 1.17 3.10
N GLU A 119 -0.64 0.00 3.74
CA GLU A 119 -0.98 -0.12 5.16
C GLU A 119 -0.12 0.78 6.04
N VAL A 120 1.19 0.80 5.83
CA VAL A 120 2.11 1.58 6.67
C VAL A 120 1.98 3.08 6.40
N ILE A 121 1.85 3.50 5.14
CA ILE A 121 1.79 4.92 4.79
C ILE A 121 0.43 5.53 5.14
N PHE A 122 -0.68 4.91 4.73
CA PHE A 122 -2.02 5.50 4.91
C PHE A 122 -2.60 5.20 6.30
N ARG A 123 -2.53 3.95 6.77
CA ARG A 123 -3.08 3.55 8.06
C ARG A 123 -2.08 3.66 9.21
N GLY A 124 -0.79 3.57 8.92
CA GLY A 124 0.26 3.86 9.87
C GLY A 124 0.52 5.37 9.97
N PHE A 125 1.32 5.91 9.06
CA PHE A 125 1.83 7.29 9.19
C PHE A 125 0.73 8.35 9.15
N LEU A 126 -0.13 8.35 8.13
CA LEU A 126 -1.14 9.37 7.94
C LEU A 126 -2.22 9.29 9.04
N PHE A 127 -2.82 8.12 9.21
CA PHE A 127 -3.89 7.93 10.20
C PHE A 127 -3.40 8.26 11.62
N VAL A 128 -2.27 7.70 12.06
CA VAL A 128 -1.75 7.91 13.42
C VAL A 128 -1.37 9.37 13.67
N ALA A 129 -0.83 10.07 12.65
CA ALA A 129 -0.50 11.49 12.78
C ALA A 129 -1.75 12.35 13.02
N ILE A 130 -2.87 12.07 12.33
CA ILE A 130 -4.12 12.83 12.45
C ILE A 130 -4.89 12.41 13.71
N ALA A 131 -4.90 11.12 14.05
CA ALA A 131 -5.67 10.55 15.16
C ALA A 131 -5.24 11.11 16.53
N LYS A 132 -4.04 11.67 16.65
CA LYS A 132 -3.60 12.39 17.85
C LYS A 132 -4.53 13.53 18.25
N ASN A 133 -5.12 14.20 17.27
CA ASN A 133 -5.98 15.34 17.48
C ASN A 133 -7.47 14.95 17.40
N ASN A 134 -7.82 14.13 16.40
CA ASN A 134 -9.22 13.73 16.17
C ASN A 134 -9.30 12.42 15.38
N THR A 135 -9.77 11.36 16.02
CA THR A 135 -9.92 10.04 15.41
C THR A 135 -10.95 10.02 14.27
N ARG A 136 -12.05 10.78 14.36
CA ARG A 136 -13.04 10.85 13.26
C ARG A 136 -12.44 11.48 12.02
N SER A 137 -11.70 12.57 12.17
CA SER A 137 -10.98 13.20 11.06
C SER A 137 -9.93 12.27 10.49
N ALA A 138 -9.23 11.50 11.32
CA ALA A 138 -8.25 10.51 10.86
C ALA A 138 -8.89 9.44 9.98
N ILE A 139 -10.05 8.89 10.39
CA ILE A 139 -10.79 7.90 9.60
C ILE A 139 -11.18 8.48 8.24
N ILE A 140 -11.83 9.65 8.24
CA ILE A 140 -12.34 10.28 7.01
C ILE A 140 -11.18 10.62 6.07
N ILE A 141 -10.18 11.34 6.57
CA ILE A 141 -9.06 11.83 5.73
C ILE A 141 -8.24 10.65 5.19
N SER A 142 -7.89 9.67 6.02
CA SER A 142 -7.11 8.52 5.53
C SER A 142 -7.88 7.69 4.50
N SER A 143 -9.19 7.48 4.70
CA SER A 143 -10.03 6.73 3.76
C SER A 143 -10.19 7.47 2.43
N VAL A 144 -10.48 8.79 2.49
CA VAL A 144 -10.61 9.61 1.27
C VAL A 144 -9.28 9.69 0.52
N THR A 145 -8.18 9.92 1.23
CA THR A 145 -6.85 10.01 0.60
C THR A 145 -6.45 8.68 -0.04
N PHE A 146 -6.75 7.57 0.61
CA PHE A 146 -6.52 6.23 0.08
C PHE A 146 -7.34 5.99 -1.19
N GLY A 147 -8.65 6.30 -1.16
CA GLY A 147 -9.53 6.17 -2.33
C GLY A 147 -9.11 7.06 -3.50
N VAL A 148 -8.72 8.32 -3.23
CA VAL A 148 -8.19 9.23 -4.26
C VAL A 148 -6.89 8.69 -4.85
N GLY A 149 -6.03 8.06 -4.04
CA GLY A 149 -4.82 7.40 -4.53
C GLY A 149 -5.11 6.34 -5.60
N HIS A 150 -6.19 5.59 -5.45
CA HIS A 150 -6.62 4.59 -6.45
C HIS A 150 -7.11 5.23 -7.75
N LEU A 151 -7.68 6.46 -7.70
CA LEU A 151 -8.08 7.19 -8.91
C LEU A 151 -6.88 7.61 -9.77
N ILE A 152 -5.68 7.74 -9.21
CA ILE A 152 -4.45 8.02 -9.97
C ILE A 152 -4.18 6.90 -10.98
N ASN A 153 -4.58 5.66 -10.68
CA ASN A 153 -4.46 4.53 -11.59
C ASN A 153 -5.24 4.74 -12.91
N LEU A 154 -6.35 5.50 -12.87
CA LEU A 154 -7.09 5.86 -14.08
C LEU A 154 -6.27 6.74 -15.03
N PHE A 155 -5.52 7.69 -14.47
CA PHE A 155 -4.66 8.58 -15.26
C PHE A 155 -3.42 7.84 -15.79
N ASN A 156 -3.00 6.78 -15.10
CA ASN A 156 -1.87 5.95 -15.51
C ASN A 156 -2.26 4.83 -16.51
N GLY A 157 -3.49 4.87 -17.06
CA GLY A 157 -3.89 3.97 -18.14
C GLY A 157 -4.15 2.51 -17.70
N SER A 158 -4.66 2.30 -16.49
CA SER A 158 -4.94 0.95 -15.96
C SER A 158 -5.93 0.12 -16.78
N GLY A 159 -6.59 0.73 -17.79
CA GLY A 159 -7.61 0.07 -18.63
C GLY A 159 -8.90 -0.34 -17.89
N MET A 160 -8.95 -0.15 -16.58
CA MET A 160 -10.11 -0.46 -15.74
C MET A 160 -11.15 0.66 -15.79
N SER A 161 -12.44 0.31 -15.70
CA SER A 161 -13.49 1.31 -15.57
C SER A 161 -13.36 2.09 -14.25
N LEU A 162 -13.92 3.31 -14.21
CA LEU A 162 -13.94 4.16 -13.01
C LEU A 162 -14.52 3.41 -11.80
N VAL A 163 -15.61 2.64 -12.02
CA VAL A 163 -16.25 1.85 -10.97
C VAL A 163 -15.31 0.77 -10.43
N SER A 164 -14.59 0.06 -11.30
CA SER A 164 -13.64 -0.98 -10.90
C SER A 164 -12.48 -0.41 -10.08
N ASN A 165 -11.97 0.78 -10.44
CA ASN A 165 -10.90 1.44 -9.67
C ASN A 165 -11.38 1.99 -8.31
N LEU A 166 -12.68 2.32 -8.18
CA LEU A 166 -13.25 2.78 -6.90
C LEU A 166 -13.60 1.63 -5.95
N CYS A 167 -13.75 0.41 -6.48
CA CYS A 167 -14.11 -0.78 -5.70
C CYS A 167 -12.90 -1.61 -5.25
N GLN A 168 -11.69 -1.19 -5.58
CA GLN A 168 -10.44 -1.76 -5.05
C GLN A 168 -10.07 -1.14 -3.71
#